data_11407444a99a874beae7a6f4c50ceddc
#
_entry.id   11407444a99a874beae7a6f4c50ceddc
#
_cell.length_a   1.000
_cell.length_b   1.000
_cell.length_c   1.000
_cell.angle_alpha   90.00
_cell.angle_beta   90.00
_cell.angle_gamma   90.00
#
_symmetry.space_group_name_H-M   'P 1'
#
loop_
_entity.id
_entity.type
_entity.pdbx_description
1 polymer ?
#
loop_
_entity_poly.entity_id
_entity_poly.type
_entity_poly.pdbx_seq_one_letter_code
_entity_poly.pdbx_strand_id
1 'polypeptide(L)'
;ASNILKPALARGKIRCIGATTTEEYKKFIEKDSALERRFQKIFVNEPSIVETKNILMKIKNIYERYHNVIIDNDMIDYIINLSEKYIFDRNRPDKEIDILDEVASRVGLRGCTSDNEIRDIKREICKLNKDKNSFIIDNNIDKAYSLRKRETELMSRLNDIELLSRNNKNKILLDDIASVISNRTGVPVYEIISNSGNINDMENRLKDIIVGEDKAIDNLMDITKRIRCGYNDRCYSLLFVGSSGVGKSRLAKEYANILVGADNLIRMDMSEYSDSTAVNKILGSSPGYVGYDDNKNILEEIRNKPNSVLLLDEIDKAHPNVINLFYQILEEGKIKNSKGREVRFNNVVVIMTSNIGFEKNGIGFNKKTDSSVISSLKGYFNTAFINRIDNIIVFDRLDDTSIKCIIKKRFEYIRDKYKDINIDINDNVIDEIVNKCEFYEFGARRIDKIISKDIENVIIDGVIRGDKDIYIDSIVKKNITS
;
A
#
# COMPACT_ATOMS: atom_id res chain seq x y z
N ALA A 1 -17.84 33.05 -17.92
CA ALA A 1 -16.72 34.00 -17.62
C ALA A 1 -15.90 34.31 -18.86
N SER A 2 -15.52 33.32 -19.71
CA SER A 2 -14.64 33.53 -20.88
C SER A 2 -15.24 34.53 -21.90
N ASN A 3 -16.53 34.50 -22.15
CA ASN A 3 -17.20 35.37 -23.11
C ASN A 3 -17.20 36.85 -22.69
N ILE A 4 -17.09 37.16 -21.39
CA ILE A 4 -17.01 38.52 -20.86
C ILE A 4 -15.60 39.07 -21.03
N LEU A 5 -14.58 38.24 -20.89
CA LEU A 5 -13.16 38.65 -20.99
C LEU A 5 -12.71 38.83 -22.44
N LYS A 6 -13.27 38.08 -23.41
CA LYS A 6 -12.89 38.17 -24.83
C LYS A 6 -12.88 39.57 -25.43
N PRO A 7 -13.92 40.40 -25.26
CA PRO A 7 -13.93 41.76 -25.83
C PRO A 7 -12.92 42.70 -25.16
N ALA A 8 -12.66 42.54 -23.87
CA ALA A 8 -11.73 43.35 -23.12
C ALA A 8 -10.25 43.02 -23.47
N LEU A 9 -9.95 41.74 -23.60
CA LEU A 9 -8.66 41.23 -24.08
C LEU A 9 -8.44 41.64 -25.56
N ALA A 10 -9.50 41.61 -26.39
CA ALA A 10 -9.43 41.99 -27.80
C ALA A 10 -9.02 43.43 -28.02
N ARG A 11 -9.46 44.32 -27.13
CA ARG A 11 -9.20 45.77 -27.19
C ARG A 11 -7.93 46.19 -26.43
N GLY A 12 -7.15 45.24 -25.89
CA GLY A 12 -5.95 45.54 -25.08
C GLY A 12 -6.21 46.31 -23.78
N LYS A 13 -7.47 46.35 -23.33
CA LYS A 13 -7.86 47.12 -22.13
C LYS A 13 -7.45 46.41 -20.82
N ILE A 14 -7.13 45.11 -20.89
CA ILE A 14 -6.77 44.30 -19.73
C ILE A 14 -5.47 43.55 -20.04
N ARG A 15 -4.51 43.58 -19.11
CA ARG A 15 -3.36 42.71 -19.07
C ARG A 15 -3.73 41.54 -18.13
N CYS A 16 -3.60 40.30 -18.62
CA CYS A 16 -4.01 39.13 -17.87
C CYS A 16 -2.87 38.10 -17.90
N ILE A 17 -2.56 37.53 -16.73
CA ILE A 17 -1.70 36.37 -16.56
C ILE A 17 -2.61 35.27 -16.02
N GLY A 18 -2.73 34.17 -16.73
CA GLY A 18 -3.52 33.02 -16.30
C GLY A 18 -2.59 31.83 -16.06
N ALA A 19 -2.87 31.06 -15.01
CA ALA A 19 -2.24 29.78 -14.74
C ALA A 19 -3.26 28.66 -14.89
N THR A 20 -2.86 27.60 -15.56
CA THR A 20 -3.71 26.40 -15.77
C THR A 20 -2.84 25.19 -16.05
N THR A 21 -3.41 23.99 -16.00
CA THR A 21 -2.71 22.77 -16.39
C THR A 21 -2.66 22.65 -17.93
N THR A 22 -1.70 21.83 -18.42
CA THR A 22 -1.59 21.56 -19.87
C THR A 22 -2.84 20.87 -20.43
N GLU A 23 -3.52 20.04 -19.64
CA GLU A 23 -4.76 19.36 -20.04
C GLU A 23 -5.92 20.36 -20.15
N GLU A 24 -6.07 21.21 -19.15
CA GLU A 24 -7.12 22.25 -19.16
C GLU A 24 -6.87 23.28 -20.25
N TYR A 25 -5.61 23.66 -20.49
CA TYR A 25 -5.26 24.54 -21.59
C TYR A 25 -5.74 23.95 -22.93
N LYS A 26 -5.43 22.69 -23.22
CA LYS A 26 -5.88 21.99 -24.44
C LYS A 26 -7.40 21.88 -24.51
N LYS A 27 -8.06 21.65 -23.38
CA LYS A 27 -9.51 21.45 -23.32
C LYS A 27 -10.29 22.76 -23.51
N PHE A 28 -9.82 23.87 -22.92
CA PHE A 28 -10.60 25.10 -22.80
C PHE A 28 -10.02 26.29 -23.57
N ILE A 29 -8.71 26.39 -23.75
CA ILE A 29 -8.07 27.55 -24.41
C ILE A 29 -7.75 27.23 -25.86
N GLU A 30 -7.10 26.09 -26.15
CA GLU A 30 -6.66 25.71 -27.49
C GLU A 30 -7.85 25.45 -28.45
N LYS A 31 -8.98 25.02 -27.93
CA LYS A 31 -10.22 24.87 -28.72
C LYS A 31 -10.89 26.20 -29.07
N ASP A 32 -10.52 27.28 -28.39
CA ASP A 32 -11.08 28.63 -28.64
C ASP A 32 -10.03 29.50 -29.32
N SER A 33 -10.07 29.53 -30.65
CA SER A 33 -9.12 30.27 -31.48
C SER A 33 -9.02 31.76 -31.15
N ALA A 34 -10.07 32.32 -30.52
CA ALA A 34 -10.08 33.72 -30.11
C ALA A 34 -9.26 33.95 -28.84
N LEU A 35 -9.19 32.98 -27.94
CA LEU A 35 -8.35 33.03 -26.74
C LEU A 35 -6.92 32.61 -27.05
N GLU A 36 -6.73 31.54 -27.82
CA GLU A 36 -5.42 31.01 -28.18
C GLU A 36 -4.50 32.09 -28.81
N ARG A 37 -5.03 32.88 -29.74
CA ARG A 37 -4.27 33.95 -30.41
C ARG A 37 -3.88 35.12 -29.52
N ARG A 38 -4.41 35.19 -28.27
CA ARG A 38 -4.20 36.31 -27.36
C ARG A 38 -3.39 35.98 -26.12
N PHE A 39 -3.15 34.70 -25.90
CA PHE A 39 -2.31 34.24 -24.80
C PHE A 39 -1.02 33.63 -25.35
N GLN A 40 0.10 34.12 -24.87
CA GLN A 40 1.39 33.46 -25.13
C GLN A 40 1.55 32.31 -24.13
N LYS A 41 1.79 31.10 -24.64
CA LYS A 41 2.08 29.94 -23.81
C LYS A 41 3.46 30.09 -23.17
N ILE A 42 3.52 29.94 -21.85
CA ILE A 42 4.76 29.85 -21.10
C ILE A 42 4.69 28.54 -20.35
N PHE A 43 5.57 27.60 -20.70
CA PHE A 43 5.67 26.34 -19.98
C PHE A 43 6.50 26.52 -18.73
N VAL A 44 5.94 26.14 -17.57
CA VAL A 44 6.64 26.05 -16.31
C VAL A 44 6.95 24.57 -16.08
N ASN A 45 8.22 24.21 -16.23
CA ASN A 45 8.67 22.85 -16.00
C ASN A 45 8.83 22.56 -14.51
N GLU A 46 8.78 21.30 -14.16
CA GLU A 46 9.09 20.80 -12.83
C GLU A 46 10.55 21.14 -12.47
N PRO A 47 10.82 21.73 -11.28
CA PRO A 47 12.19 22.03 -10.86
C PRO A 47 13.00 20.76 -10.65
N SER A 48 14.32 20.85 -10.82
CA SER A 48 15.26 19.78 -10.50
C SER A 48 15.31 19.54 -8.97
N ILE A 49 15.84 18.38 -8.55
CA ILE A 49 16.05 18.02 -7.15
C ILE A 49 16.86 19.10 -6.43
N VAL A 50 17.92 19.63 -7.08
CA VAL A 50 18.78 20.68 -6.50
C VAL A 50 18.02 21.99 -6.31
N GLU A 51 17.21 22.38 -7.29
CA GLU A 51 16.38 23.58 -7.19
C GLU A 51 15.30 23.41 -6.11
N THR A 52 14.66 22.24 -6.02
CA THR A 52 13.70 21.91 -4.98
C THR A 52 14.32 22.01 -3.59
N LYS A 53 15.54 21.48 -3.40
CA LYS A 53 16.28 21.64 -2.13
C LYS A 53 16.49 23.11 -1.78
N ASN A 54 16.91 23.92 -2.75
CA ASN A 54 17.10 25.36 -2.55
C ASN A 54 15.79 26.09 -2.18
N ILE A 55 14.67 25.68 -2.75
CA ILE A 55 13.34 26.23 -2.42
C ILE A 55 13.00 25.88 -0.97
N LEU A 56 13.08 24.59 -0.61
CA LEU A 56 12.75 24.12 0.74
C LEU A 56 13.63 24.76 1.82
N MET A 57 14.92 24.91 1.56
CA MET A 57 15.84 25.59 2.47
C MET A 57 15.48 27.05 2.72
N LYS A 58 14.95 27.75 1.73
CA LYS A 58 14.50 29.14 1.88
C LYS A 58 13.21 29.27 2.67
N ILE A 59 12.25 28.35 2.46
CA ILE A 59 10.95 28.39 3.15
C ILE A 59 10.99 27.75 4.54
N LYS A 60 11.97 26.91 4.83
CA LYS A 60 12.17 26.19 6.10
C LYS A 60 11.92 27.08 7.32
N ASN A 61 12.56 28.24 7.38
CA ASN A 61 12.47 29.18 8.51
C ASN A 61 11.04 29.70 8.74
N ILE A 62 10.19 29.72 7.70
CA ILE A 62 8.79 30.15 7.79
C ILE A 62 8.01 29.05 8.52
N TYR A 63 8.17 27.79 8.12
CA TYR A 63 7.54 26.62 8.74
C TYR A 63 8.02 26.39 10.17
N GLU A 64 9.33 26.54 10.45
CA GLU A 64 9.87 26.46 11.80
C GLU A 64 9.24 27.46 12.78
N ARG A 65 8.99 28.69 12.30
CA ARG A 65 8.34 29.73 13.11
C ARG A 65 6.84 29.48 13.27
N TYR A 66 6.18 29.06 12.20
CA TYR A 66 4.73 28.87 12.20
C TYR A 66 4.31 27.69 13.08
N HIS A 67 4.98 26.54 12.96
CA HIS A 67 4.69 25.33 13.74
C HIS A 67 5.49 25.19 15.04
N ASN A 68 6.38 26.13 15.35
CA ASN A 68 7.25 26.11 16.53
C ASN A 68 8.10 24.81 16.63
N VAL A 69 8.73 24.40 15.53
CA VAL A 69 9.56 23.19 15.41
C VAL A 69 10.98 23.54 14.99
N ILE A 70 11.89 22.57 15.08
CA ILE A 70 13.26 22.65 14.53
C ILE A 70 13.37 21.61 13.41
N ILE A 71 13.81 22.07 12.24
CA ILE A 71 14.01 21.23 11.05
C ILE A 71 15.50 21.22 10.72
N ASP A 72 16.17 20.10 10.85
CA ASP A 72 17.56 19.97 10.43
C ASP A 72 17.67 19.96 8.90
N ASN A 73 18.82 20.34 8.37
CA ASN A 73 19.05 20.34 6.93
C ASN A 73 18.97 18.93 6.33
N ASP A 74 19.43 17.92 7.08
CA ASP A 74 19.38 16.52 6.66
C ASP A 74 17.92 16.03 6.51
N MET A 75 16.98 16.57 7.30
CA MET A 75 15.56 16.23 7.18
C MET A 75 14.97 16.71 5.86
N ILE A 76 15.45 17.83 5.32
CA ILE A 76 15.06 18.29 3.98
C ILE A 76 15.52 17.29 2.90
N ASP A 77 16.75 16.79 3.02
CA ASP A 77 17.25 15.77 2.10
C ASP A 77 16.45 14.46 2.20
N TYR A 78 16.07 14.05 3.43
CA TYR A 78 15.20 12.89 3.63
C TYR A 78 13.80 13.11 3.02
N ILE A 79 13.19 14.29 3.21
CA ILE A 79 11.89 14.61 2.62
C ILE A 79 11.95 14.47 1.10
N ILE A 80 12.98 15.03 0.45
CA ILE A 80 13.15 14.98 -1.01
C ILE A 80 13.33 13.53 -1.47
N ASN A 81 14.27 12.81 -0.86
CA ASN A 81 14.58 11.43 -1.28
C ASN A 81 13.38 10.48 -1.08
N LEU A 82 12.68 10.60 0.04
CA LEU A 82 11.53 9.76 0.33
C LEU A 82 10.30 10.15 -0.51
N SER A 83 10.09 11.46 -0.79
CA SER A 83 9.02 11.89 -1.67
C SER A 83 9.24 11.41 -3.11
N GLU A 84 10.48 11.46 -3.61
CA GLU A 84 10.82 10.93 -4.94
C GLU A 84 10.59 9.43 -5.03
N LYS A 85 10.88 8.70 -3.96
CA LYS A 85 10.77 7.24 -3.92
C LYS A 85 9.33 6.74 -3.77
N TYR A 86 8.47 7.48 -3.04
CA TYR A 86 7.17 6.96 -2.63
C TYR A 86 5.96 7.76 -3.13
N ILE A 87 6.13 9.02 -3.61
CA ILE A 87 5.02 9.91 -4.03
C ILE A 87 5.20 10.32 -5.50
N PHE A 88 4.31 9.80 -6.36
CA PHE A 88 4.38 9.99 -7.84
C PHE A 88 3.16 10.72 -8.41
N ASP A 89 2.14 10.96 -7.61
CA ASP A 89 0.88 11.59 -8.02
C ASP A 89 0.98 13.11 -8.11
N ARG A 90 2.06 13.70 -7.58
CA ARG A 90 2.31 15.14 -7.55
C ARG A 90 3.72 15.49 -8.02
N ASN A 91 3.86 16.71 -8.51
CA ASN A 91 5.14 17.24 -9.01
C ASN A 91 5.89 18.01 -7.92
N ARG A 92 7.21 18.16 -8.10
CA ARG A 92 8.05 19.05 -7.30
C ARG A 92 7.72 20.52 -7.59
N PRO A 93 7.83 21.43 -6.63
CA PRO A 93 8.15 21.25 -5.22
C PRO A 93 6.93 21.01 -4.33
N ASP A 94 5.73 20.88 -4.90
CA ASP A 94 4.45 20.85 -4.19
C ASP A 94 4.36 19.67 -3.21
N LYS A 95 4.76 18.46 -3.66
CA LYS A 95 4.74 17.25 -2.82
C LYS A 95 5.66 17.34 -1.61
N GLU A 96 6.85 17.92 -1.76
CA GLU A 96 7.81 18.11 -0.66
C GLU A 96 7.34 19.18 0.33
N ILE A 97 6.76 20.26 -0.16
CA ILE A 97 6.19 21.32 0.67
C ILE A 97 5.03 20.77 1.50
N ASP A 98 4.15 20.00 0.90
CA ASP A 98 3.01 19.37 1.58
C ASP A 98 3.48 18.40 2.69
N ILE A 99 4.54 17.60 2.43
CA ILE A 99 5.11 16.71 3.45
C ILE A 99 5.70 17.53 4.59
N LEU A 100 6.48 18.57 4.25
CA LEU A 100 7.12 19.45 5.23
C LEU A 100 6.08 20.09 6.15
N ASP A 101 4.99 20.61 5.59
CA ASP A 101 3.89 21.25 6.33
C ASP A 101 3.19 20.24 7.25
N GLU A 102 2.84 19.07 6.73
CA GLU A 102 2.16 18.02 7.50
C GLU A 102 3.03 17.48 8.64
N VAL A 103 4.33 17.23 8.39
CA VAL A 103 5.28 16.78 9.41
C VAL A 103 5.46 17.86 10.48
N ALA A 104 5.69 19.10 10.06
CA ALA A 104 5.87 20.23 10.99
C ALA A 104 4.63 20.46 11.85
N SER A 105 3.43 20.38 11.27
CA SER A 105 2.15 20.47 11.97
C SER A 105 2.00 19.36 13.01
N ARG A 106 2.26 18.11 12.63
CA ARG A 106 2.13 16.93 13.51
C ARG A 106 3.09 17.00 14.69
N VAL A 107 4.35 17.37 14.44
CA VAL A 107 5.38 17.50 15.48
C VAL A 107 5.10 18.70 16.40
N GLY A 108 4.63 19.82 15.83
CA GLY A 108 4.20 20.99 16.61
C GLY A 108 3.06 20.68 17.57
N LEU A 109 2.10 19.83 17.16
CA LEU A 109 0.99 19.39 18.00
C LEU A 109 1.38 18.43 19.13
N ARG A 110 2.53 17.74 19.07
CA ARG A 110 3.03 16.89 20.18
C ARG A 110 3.31 17.71 21.44
N GLY A 111 3.58 18.99 21.34
CA GLY A 111 3.79 19.90 22.48
C GLY A 111 2.51 20.39 23.16
N CYS A 112 1.36 20.10 22.61
CA CYS A 112 0.06 20.69 23.00
C CYS A 112 -0.56 20.20 24.30
N THR A 113 0.13 19.43 25.15
CA THR A 113 -0.30 19.25 26.56
C THR A 113 -0.27 20.59 27.31
N SER A 114 0.70 21.46 27.01
CA SER A 114 0.76 22.82 27.55
C SER A 114 -0.32 23.75 26.98
N ASP A 115 -0.78 23.56 25.73
CA ASP A 115 -1.80 24.41 25.11
C ASP A 115 -3.19 24.24 25.72
N ASN A 116 -3.53 23.07 26.21
CA ASN A 116 -4.76 22.85 26.95
C ASN A 116 -4.71 23.56 28.31
N GLU A 117 -3.58 23.43 29.05
CA GLU A 117 -3.37 24.20 30.28
C GLU A 117 -3.40 25.71 30.03
N ILE A 118 -2.74 26.20 29.00
CA ILE A 118 -2.75 27.62 28.61
C ILE A 118 -4.19 28.08 28.33
N ARG A 119 -4.97 27.28 27.57
CA ARG A 119 -6.36 27.60 27.25
C ARG A 119 -7.26 27.61 28.48
N ASP A 120 -7.07 26.68 29.40
CA ASP A 120 -7.86 26.59 30.63
C ASP A 120 -7.53 27.74 31.58
N ILE A 121 -6.24 28.09 31.73
CA ILE A 121 -5.78 29.25 32.51
C ILE A 121 -6.34 30.57 31.89
N LYS A 122 -6.31 30.72 30.57
CA LYS A 122 -6.89 31.89 29.89
C LYS A 122 -8.41 31.99 30.11
N ARG A 123 -9.13 30.88 30.14
CA ARG A 123 -10.56 30.84 30.46
C ARG A 123 -10.84 31.20 31.91
N GLU A 124 -10.00 30.71 32.83
CA GLU A 124 -10.11 31.02 34.26
C GLU A 124 -9.86 32.52 34.52
N ILE A 125 -8.81 33.08 33.90
CA ILE A 125 -8.54 34.55 33.97
C ILE A 125 -9.73 35.34 33.44
N CYS A 126 -10.33 34.94 32.33
CA CYS A 126 -11.48 35.62 31.75
C CYS A 126 -12.71 35.61 32.69
N LYS A 127 -12.96 34.49 33.39
CA LYS A 127 -14.01 34.35 34.41
C LYS A 127 -13.72 35.25 35.61
N LEU A 128 -12.50 35.18 36.17
CA LEU A 128 -12.10 36.01 37.29
C LEU A 128 -12.19 37.50 36.99
N ASN A 129 -11.90 37.95 35.77
CA ASN A 129 -12.07 39.32 35.37
C ASN A 129 -13.53 39.75 35.32
N LYS A 130 -14.46 38.88 34.88
CA LYS A 130 -15.90 39.19 34.92
C LYS A 130 -16.41 39.29 36.34
N ASP A 131 -16.03 38.35 37.19
CA ASP A 131 -16.45 38.28 38.58
C ASP A 131 -15.86 39.48 39.38
N LYS A 132 -14.60 39.82 39.15
CA LYS A 132 -13.95 41.02 39.73
C LYS A 132 -14.71 42.29 39.40
N ASN A 133 -15.09 42.44 38.12
CA ASN A 133 -15.83 43.65 37.68
C ASN A 133 -17.23 43.74 38.31
N SER A 134 -17.91 42.61 38.52
CA SER A 134 -19.19 42.57 39.23
C SER A 134 -19.05 42.98 40.72
N PHE A 135 -18.02 42.47 41.41
CA PHE A 135 -17.79 42.84 42.82
C PHE A 135 -17.35 44.29 43.00
N ILE A 136 -16.68 44.90 41.98
CA ILE A 136 -16.39 46.35 41.99
C ILE A 136 -17.66 47.16 41.88
N ILE A 137 -18.61 46.73 41.03
CA ILE A 137 -19.92 47.41 40.88
C ILE A 137 -20.74 47.30 42.18
N ASP A 138 -20.66 46.15 42.87
CA ASP A 138 -21.35 45.88 44.14
C ASP A 138 -20.62 46.48 45.36
N ASN A 139 -19.59 47.31 45.19
CA ASN A 139 -18.75 47.94 46.22
C ASN A 139 -18.09 46.97 47.21
N ASN A 140 -17.86 45.70 46.83
CA ASN A 140 -17.24 44.68 47.66
C ASN A 140 -15.73 44.61 47.40
N ILE A 141 -14.99 45.58 47.93
CA ILE A 141 -13.57 45.81 47.65
C ILE A 141 -12.68 44.64 48.08
N ASP A 142 -12.98 44.01 49.22
CA ASP A 142 -12.15 42.90 49.75
C ASP A 142 -12.19 41.68 48.83
N LYS A 143 -13.38 41.34 48.33
CA LYS A 143 -13.51 40.24 47.37
C LYS A 143 -12.88 40.56 46.04
N ALA A 144 -13.02 41.78 45.52
CA ALA A 144 -12.38 42.23 44.30
C ALA A 144 -10.83 42.15 44.40
N TYR A 145 -10.28 42.50 45.55
CA TYR A 145 -8.82 42.42 45.82
C TYR A 145 -8.30 40.97 45.85
N SER A 146 -9.04 40.04 46.48
CA SER A 146 -8.69 38.61 46.51
C SER A 146 -8.67 38.01 45.10
N LEU A 147 -9.65 38.36 44.25
CA LEU A 147 -9.72 37.89 42.88
C LEU A 147 -8.58 38.50 42.01
N ARG A 148 -8.20 39.73 42.25
CA ARG A 148 -7.05 40.35 41.58
C ARG A 148 -5.74 39.67 41.92
N LYS A 149 -5.54 39.24 43.16
CA LYS A 149 -4.37 38.49 43.59
C LYS A 149 -4.29 37.14 42.84
N ARG A 150 -5.41 36.44 42.75
CA ARG A 150 -5.51 35.18 42.00
C ARG A 150 -5.26 35.37 40.50
N GLU A 151 -5.81 36.45 39.92
CA GLU A 151 -5.55 36.79 38.52
C GLU A 151 -4.05 37.00 38.25
N THR A 152 -3.37 37.74 39.14
CA THR A 152 -1.92 38.00 39.00
C THR A 152 -1.08 36.70 39.12
N GLU A 153 -1.44 35.80 40.02
CA GLU A 153 -0.82 34.48 40.15
C GLU A 153 -0.98 33.62 38.88
N LEU A 154 -2.18 33.60 38.31
CA LEU A 154 -2.48 32.90 37.07
C LEU A 154 -1.78 33.52 35.86
N MET A 155 -1.65 34.83 35.80
CA MET A 155 -0.89 35.54 34.75
C MET A 155 0.59 35.24 34.82
N SER A 156 1.19 35.18 36.01
CA SER A 156 2.61 34.80 36.15
C SER A 156 2.81 33.35 35.72
N ARG A 157 1.93 32.43 36.15
CA ARG A 157 1.98 31.03 35.75
C ARG A 157 1.81 30.85 34.21
N LEU A 158 0.92 31.64 33.61
CA LEU A 158 0.72 31.66 32.16
C LEU A 158 2.01 32.09 31.45
N ASN A 159 2.64 33.15 31.91
CA ASN A 159 3.93 33.62 31.34
C ASN A 159 5.04 32.59 31.47
N ASP A 160 5.14 31.91 32.63
CA ASP A 160 6.13 30.85 32.83
C ASP A 160 5.92 29.67 31.87
N ILE A 161 4.67 29.23 31.70
CA ILE A 161 4.31 28.14 30.76
C ILE A 161 4.57 28.59 29.30
N GLU A 162 4.22 29.83 28.92
CA GLU A 162 4.49 30.36 27.59
C GLU A 162 5.99 30.49 27.30
N LEU A 163 6.80 30.87 28.28
CA LEU A 163 8.25 30.92 28.16
C LEU A 163 8.88 29.52 28.04
N LEU A 164 8.41 28.55 28.81
CA LEU A 164 8.84 27.15 28.71
C LEU A 164 8.45 26.53 27.36
N SER A 165 7.25 26.80 26.89
CA SER A 165 6.74 26.32 25.59
C SER A 165 7.49 26.94 24.40
N ARG A 166 7.90 28.21 24.50
CA ARG A 166 8.73 28.88 23.47
C ARG A 166 10.16 28.34 23.41
N ASN A 167 10.70 27.86 24.53
CA ASN A 167 12.06 27.31 24.60
C ASN A 167 12.13 25.83 24.25
N ASN A 168 11.02 25.09 24.31
CA ASN A 168 10.94 23.67 23.95
C ASN A 168 10.41 23.49 22.53
N LYS A 169 11.24 23.80 21.54
CA LYS A 169 10.92 23.47 20.15
C LYS A 169 11.10 22.00 19.91
N ASN A 170 10.08 21.32 19.44
CA ASN A 170 10.17 19.93 19.06
C ASN A 170 10.99 19.79 17.76
N LYS A 171 11.95 18.86 17.79
CA LYS A 171 12.77 18.54 16.62
C LYS A 171 12.05 17.50 15.75
N ILE A 172 12.03 17.73 14.44
CA ILE A 172 11.53 16.75 13.47
C ILE A 172 12.56 15.60 13.35
N LEU A 173 12.06 14.37 13.47
CA LEU A 173 12.83 13.15 13.34
C LEU A 173 12.46 12.42 12.04
N LEU A 174 13.31 11.49 11.61
CA LEU A 174 13.06 10.65 10.44
C LEU A 174 11.77 9.84 10.58
N ASP A 175 11.48 9.35 11.79
CA ASP A 175 10.23 8.62 12.09
C ASP A 175 8.97 9.43 11.83
N ASP A 176 9.04 10.76 12.03
CA ASP A 176 7.92 11.66 11.77
C ASP A 176 7.64 11.78 10.28
N ILE A 177 8.70 11.93 9.48
CA ILE A 177 8.62 12.00 8.03
C ILE A 177 8.09 10.66 7.49
N ALA A 178 8.66 9.56 7.96
CA ALA A 178 8.24 8.22 7.56
C ALA A 178 6.78 7.93 7.91
N SER A 179 6.31 8.38 9.08
CA SER A 179 4.90 8.23 9.49
C SER A 179 3.93 8.99 8.59
N VAL A 180 4.30 10.19 8.13
CA VAL A 180 3.48 10.98 7.20
C VAL A 180 3.43 10.30 5.84
N ILE A 181 4.57 9.85 5.32
CA ILE A 181 4.64 9.15 4.03
C ILE A 181 3.88 7.82 4.11
N SER A 182 4.03 7.06 5.21
CA SER A 182 3.29 5.81 5.44
C SER A 182 1.78 6.01 5.39
N ASN A 183 1.28 7.06 6.02
CA ASN A 183 -0.16 7.38 6.01
C ASN A 183 -0.68 7.74 4.61
N ARG A 184 0.15 8.35 3.76
CA ARG A 184 -0.23 8.73 2.39
C ARG A 184 -0.13 7.57 1.40
N THR A 185 0.85 6.69 1.60
CA THR A 185 1.19 5.65 0.62
C THR A 185 0.75 4.26 1.04
N GLY A 186 0.42 4.05 2.33
CA GLY A 186 0.13 2.74 2.90
C GLY A 186 1.38 1.86 3.11
N VAL A 187 2.58 2.33 2.75
CA VAL A 187 3.84 1.60 2.98
C VAL A 187 4.17 1.62 4.47
N PRO A 188 4.46 0.48 5.10
CA PRO A 188 4.78 0.44 6.52
C PRO A 188 5.98 1.32 6.90
N VAL A 189 5.91 1.99 8.06
CA VAL A 189 6.95 2.93 8.54
C VAL A 189 8.34 2.28 8.60
N TYR A 190 8.41 1.03 9.07
CA TYR A 190 9.68 0.30 9.15
C TYR A 190 10.35 0.08 7.78
N GLU A 191 9.56 -0.04 6.70
CA GLU A 191 10.08 -0.16 5.33
C GLU A 191 10.62 1.17 4.81
N ILE A 192 10.04 2.28 5.24
CA ILE A 192 10.48 3.62 4.83
C ILE A 192 11.77 4.01 5.53
N ILE A 193 11.90 3.70 6.82
CA ILE A 193 13.07 4.06 7.64
C ILE A 193 14.26 3.15 7.35
N SER A 194 14.02 1.85 7.24
CA SER A 194 15.07 0.90 7.00
C SER A 194 15.39 0.81 5.51
N ASN A 195 16.44 1.51 5.06
CA ASN A 195 17.08 1.19 3.77
C ASN A 195 17.59 -0.28 3.73
N SER A 196 17.64 -0.93 4.85
CA SER A 196 17.99 -2.34 5.07
C SER A 196 17.01 -2.98 6.04
N GLY A 197 15.69 -2.78 5.84
CA GLY A 197 14.66 -3.49 6.60
C GLY A 197 15.07 -4.93 6.74
N ASN A 198 14.95 -5.48 7.93
CA ASN A 198 15.53 -6.76 8.31
C ASN A 198 15.04 -7.85 7.34
N ILE A 199 15.72 -7.98 6.18
CA ILE A 199 15.37 -8.94 5.12
C ILE A 199 15.32 -10.35 5.72
N ASN A 200 16.16 -10.60 6.73
CA ASN A 200 16.16 -11.85 7.48
C ASN A 200 14.86 -12.04 8.27
N ASP A 201 14.28 -10.98 8.84
CA ASP A 201 12.98 -11.08 9.52
C ASP A 201 11.84 -11.33 8.52
N MET A 202 11.92 -10.72 7.35
CA MET A 202 10.96 -10.96 6.26
C MET A 202 11.05 -12.41 5.78
N GLU A 203 12.28 -12.92 5.60
CA GLU A 203 12.53 -14.32 5.21
C GLU A 203 12.00 -15.29 6.26
N ASN A 204 12.32 -15.07 7.54
CA ASN A 204 11.84 -15.93 8.63
C ASN A 204 10.31 -15.94 8.70
N ARG A 205 9.67 -14.78 8.62
CA ARG A 205 8.20 -14.67 8.60
C ARG A 205 7.57 -15.43 7.43
N LEU A 206 8.18 -15.35 6.24
CA LEU A 206 7.67 -16.10 5.08
C LEU A 206 7.86 -17.60 5.27
N LYS A 207 9.00 -18.06 5.78
CA LYS A 207 9.27 -19.48 6.08
C LYS A 207 8.34 -20.03 7.19
N ASP A 208 7.98 -19.17 8.14
CA ASP A 208 6.99 -19.53 9.17
C ASP A 208 5.58 -19.71 8.59
N ILE A 209 5.18 -18.92 7.61
CA ILE A 209 3.82 -18.97 7.03
C ILE A 209 3.72 -20.01 5.92
N ILE A 210 4.73 -20.07 5.06
CA ILE A 210 4.77 -20.95 3.89
C ILE A 210 5.69 -22.14 4.20
N VAL A 211 5.17 -23.33 4.02
CA VAL A 211 5.88 -24.58 4.35
C VAL A 211 6.30 -25.29 3.06
N GLY A 212 7.54 -25.77 3.02
CA GLY A 212 8.05 -26.64 1.97
C GLY A 212 8.55 -25.93 0.70
N GLU A 213 8.59 -24.58 0.72
CA GLU A 213 9.01 -23.78 -0.43
C GLU A 213 10.22 -22.88 -0.11
N ASP A 214 11.15 -23.37 0.71
CA ASP A 214 12.31 -22.59 1.17
C ASP A 214 13.14 -22.03 0.02
N LYS A 215 13.37 -22.82 -1.04
CA LYS A 215 14.10 -22.36 -2.23
C LYS A 215 13.39 -21.21 -2.97
N ALA A 216 12.06 -21.28 -3.05
CA ALA A 216 11.28 -20.22 -3.68
C ALA A 216 11.36 -18.94 -2.85
N ILE A 217 11.34 -19.05 -1.52
CA ILE A 217 11.49 -17.93 -0.59
C ILE A 217 12.91 -17.34 -0.69
N ASP A 218 13.96 -18.16 -0.67
CA ASP A 218 15.36 -17.71 -0.77
C ASP A 218 15.57 -16.90 -2.08
N ASN A 219 15.10 -17.44 -3.21
CA ASN A 219 15.15 -16.73 -4.50
C ASN A 219 14.38 -15.41 -4.46
N LEU A 220 13.20 -15.39 -3.83
CA LEU A 220 12.38 -14.18 -3.68
C LEU A 220 13.10 -13.14 -2.82
N MET A 221 13.80 -13.55 -1.76
CA MET A 221 14.56 -12.65 -0.90
C MET A 221 15.76 -12.02 -1.62
N ASP A 222 16.45 -12.78 -2.45
CA ASP A 222 17.56 -12.24 -3.25
C ASP A 222 17.09 -11.17 -4.26
N ILE A 223 15.90 -11.37 -4.82
CA ILE A 223 15.26 -10.38 -5.68
C ILE A 223 14.85 -9.16 -4.86
N THR A 224 14.28 -9.37 -3.67
CA THR A 224 13.88 -8.29 -2.77
C THR A 224 15.05 -7.39 -2.39
N LYS A 225 16.24 -7.96 -2.17
CA LYS A 225 17.47 -7.19 -1.95
C LYS A 225 17.76 -6.24 -3.13
N ARG A 226 17.61 -6.73 -4.36
CA ARG A 226 17.84 -5.93 -5.59
C ARG A 226 16.79 -4.83 -5.74
N ILE A 227 15.51 -5.15 -5.49
CA ILE A 227 14.41 -4.16 -5.52
C ILE A 227 14.70 -3.02 -4.55
N ARG A 228 15.10 -3.33 -3.31
CA ARG A 228 15.41 -2.32 -2.29
C ARG A 228 16.63 -1.46 -2.61
N CYS A 229 17.59 -2.01 -3.34
CA CYS A 229 18.76 -1.26 -3.79
C CYS A 229 18.46 -0.31 -4.97
N GLY A 230 17.27 -0.33 -5.54
CA GLY A 230 16.85 0.59 -6.60
C GLY A 230 17.57 0.37 -7.94
N TYR A 231 17.92 -0.88 -8.27
CA TYR A 231 18.72 -1.20 -9.46
C TYR A 231 17.97 -1.13 -10.79
N ASN A 232 16.65 -0.87 -10.81
CA ASN A 232 15.88 -0.82 -12.07
C ASN A 232 15.06 0.46 -12.21
N ASP A 233 15.10 1.00 -13.44
CA ASP A 233 14.24 2.12 -13.87
C ASP A 233 12.84 1.67 -14.33
N ARG A 234 12.55 0.36 -14.28
CA ARG A 234 11.28 -0.26 -14.68
C ARG A 234 10.68 -1.12 -13.56
N CYS A 235 9.44 -1.58 -13.74
CA CYS A 235 8.79 -2.49 -12.78
C CYS A 235 9.55 -3.81 -12.67
N TYR A 236 9.54 -4.41 -11.48
CA TYR A 236 10.05 -5.77 -11.25
C TYR A 236 8.99 -6.80 -11.57
N SER A 237 9.39 -7.86 -12.26
CA SER A 237 8.48 -8.90 -12.71
C SER A 237 8.93 -10.30 -12.29
N LEU A 238 8.01 -11.02 -11.67
CA LEU A 238 8.22 -12.37 -11.15
C LEU A 238 7.19 -13.32 -11.75
N LEU A 239 7.62 -14.50 -12.18
CA LEU A 239 6.71 -15.55 -12.61
C LEU A 239 6.84 -16.77 -11.69
N PHE A 240 5.78 -17.09 -10.97
CA PHE A 240 5.67 -18.25 -10.10
C PHE A 240 5.06 -19.41 -10.88
N VAL A 241 5.82 -20.47 -11.07
CA VAL A 241 5.42 -21.63 -11.89
C VAL A 241 5.41 -22.89 -11.04
N GLY A 242 4.34 -23.66 -11.12
CA GLY A 242 4.21 -24.90 -10.33
C GLY A 242 2.83 -25.52 -10.46
N SER A 243 2.62 -26.71 -9.90
CA SER A 243 1.32 -27.37 -9.91
C SER A 243 0.25 -26.56 -9.16
N SER A 244 -1.03 -26.84 -9.41
CA SER A 244 -2.11 -26.19 -8.69
C SER A 244 -2.06 -26.55 -7.20
N GLY A 245 -2.28 -25.54 -6.32
CA GLY A 245 -2.37 -25.75 -4.88
C GLY A 245 -1.06 -25.90 -4.11
N VAL A 246 0.12 -25.65 -4.72
CA VAL A 246 1.43 -25.64 -4.03
C VAL A 246 1.72 -24.38 -3.22
N GLY A 247 0.88 -23.35 -3.31
CA GLY A 247 1.07 -22.14 -2.49
C GLY A 247 1.51 -20.90 -3.24
N LYS A 248 1.62 -20.91 -4.59
CA LYS A 248 2.05 -19.74 -5.41
C LYS A 248 1.33 -18.44 -5.06
N SER A 249 0.01 -18.43 -5.18
CA SER A 249 -0.80 -17.23 -4.89
C SER A 249 -0.82 -16.87 -3.40
N ARG A 250 -0.57 -17.84 -2.49
CA ARG A 250 -0.44 -17.59 -1.06
C ARG A 250 0.88 -16.90 -0.76
N LEU A 251 2.00 -17.40 -1.29
CA LEU A 251 3.31 -16.75 -1.14
C LEU A 251 3.27 -15.32 -1.70
N ALA A 252 2.66 -15.10 -2.88
CA ALA A 252 2.53 -13.77 -3.47
C ALA A 252 1.77 -12.80 -2.56
N LYS A 253 0.68 -13.25 -1.91
CA LYS A 253 -0.11 -12.45 -0.98
C LYS A 253 0.65 -12.11 0.30
N GLU A 254 1.27 -13.10 0.93
CA GLU A 254 2.03 -12.88 2.16
C GLU A 254 3.27 -12.01 1.92
N TYR A 255 3.92 -12.21 0.78
CA TYR A 255 5.01 -11.34 0.35
C TYR A 255 4.55 -9.89 0.17
N ALA A 256 3.42 -9.67 -0.49
CA ALA A 256 2.85 -8.34 -0.66
C ALA A 256 2.49 -7.70 0.69
N ASN A 257 1.85 -8.46 1.59
CA ASN A 257 1.49 -7.98 2.93
C ASN A 257 2.70 -7.49 3.71
N ILE A 258 3.83 -8.19 3.60
CA ILE A 258 5.07 -7.83 4.32
C ILE A 258 5.79 -6.68 3.61
N LEU A 259 5.83 -6.66 2.27
CA LEU A 259 6.59 -5.68 1.49
C LEU A 259 5.91 -4.30 1.46
N VAL A 260 4.61 -4.26 1.14
CA VAL A 260 3.88 -3.00 0.87
C VAL A 260 2.63 -2.83 1.74
N GLY A 261 2.28 -3.81 2.57
CA GLY A 261 1.04 -3.84 3.34
C GLY A 261 -0.15 -4.43 2.55
N ALA A 262 -1.12 -4.97 3.30
CA ALA A 262 -2.28 -5.68 2.74
C ALA A 262 -3.12 -4.81 1.77
N ASP A 263 -3.26 -3.53 2.08
CA ASP A 263 -4.06 -2.59 1.30
C ASP A 263 -3.46 -2.27 -0.07
N ASN A 264 -2.16 -2.53 -0.28
CA ASN A 264 -1.44 -2.26 -1.52
C ASN A 264 -1.25 -3.51 -2.40
N LEU A 265 -1.95 -4.60 -2.10
CA LEU A 265 -2.06 -5.75 -2.98
C LEU A 265 -3.21 -5.56 -3.96
N ILE A 266 -2.88 -5.49 -5.25
CA ILE A 266 -3.84 -5.43 -6.35
C ILE A 266 -3.87 -6.82 -7.00
N ARG A 267 -5.02 -7.50 -7.02
CA ARG A 267 -5.15 -8.84 -7.57
C ARG A 267 -6.04 -8.85 -8.80
N MET A 268 -5.56 -9.51 -9.85
CA MET A 268 -6.33 -9.81 -11.07
C MET A 268 -6.35 -11.31 -11.31
N ASP A 269 -7.53 -11.88 -11.46
CA ASP A 269 -7.70 -13.25 -11.93
C ASP A 269 -7.75 -13.24 -13.45
N MET A 270 -6.73 -13.79 -14.09
CA MET A 270 -6.59 -13.73 -15.54
C MET A 270 -7.63 -14.58 -16.28
N SER A 271 -8.33 -15.48 -15.60
CA SER A 271 -9.47 -16.20 -16.17
C SER A 271 -10.64 -15.29 -16.58
N GLU A 272 -10.80 -14.14 -15.89
CA GLU A 272 -11.78 -13.10 -16.22
C GLU A 272 -11.38 -12.27 -17.45
N TYR A 273 -10.14 -12.42 -17.91
CA TYR A 273 -9.53 -11.68 -19.03
C TYR A 273 -9.20 -12.59 -20.22
N SER A 274 -9.95 -13.66 -20.40
CA SER A 274 -9.81 -14.63 -21.49
C SER A 274 -10.36 -14.17 -22.84
N ASP A 275 -11.16 -13.11 -22.87
CA ASP A 275 -11.79 -12.57 -24.08
C ASP A 275 -10.93 -11.52 -24.78
N SER A 276 -11.06 -11.38 -26.10
CA SER A 276 -10.35 -10.38 -26.90
C SER A 276 -10.65 -8.92 -26.51
N THR A 277 -11.82 -8.66 -25.93
CA THR A 277 -12.26 -7.35 -25.44
C THR A 277 -11.75 -7.01 -24.04
N ALA A 278 -11.11 -7.96 -23.36
CA ALA A 278 -10.63 -7.80 -21.99
C ALA A 278 -9.58 -6.71 -21.82
N VAL A 279 -8.84 -6.36 -22.89
CA VAL A 279 -7.92 -5.22 -22.91
C VAL A 279 -8.64 -3.92 -22.55
N ASN A 280 -9.88 -3.74 -23.01
CA ASN A 280 -10.66 -2.54 -22.70
C ASN A 280 -11.08 -2.46 -21.22
N LYS A 281 -11.19 -3.61 -20.52
CA LYS A 281 -11.42 -3.63 -19.07
C LYS A 281 -10.23 -3.08 -18.31
N ILE A 282 -8.99 -3.26 -18.85
CA ILE A 282 -7.76 -2.78 -18.24
C ILE A 282 -7.49 -1.33 -18.60
N LEU A 283 -7.54 -0.97 -19.88
CA LEU A 283 -7.24 0.39 -20.36
C LEU A 283 -8.39 1.38 -20.11
N GLY A 284 -9.61 0.87 -19.91
CA GLY A 284 -10.84 1.66 -19.86
C GLY A 284 -11.53 1.73 -21.23
N SER A 285 -12.85 1.96 -21.21
CA SER A 285 -13.66 2.09 -22.41
C SER A 285 -13.32 3.36 -23.20
N SER A 286 -13.39 3.29 -24.52
CA SER A 286 -13.23 4.46 -25.38
C SER A 286 -14.39 5.45 -25.20
N PRO A 287 -14.19 6.76 -25.48
CA PRO A 287 -15.23 7.76 -25.40
C PRO A 287 -16.46 7.37 -26.22
N GLY A 288 -17.64 7.40 -25.59
CA GLY A 288 -18.93 7.06 -26.24
C GLY A 288 -19.42 5.63 -25.99
N TYR A 289 -18.67 4.78 -25.30
CA TYR A 289 -19.13 3.46 -24.88
C TYR A 289 -19.61 3.47 -23.41
N VAL A 290 -20.56 2.57 -23.07
CA VAL A 290 -21.06 2.37 -21.71
C VAL A 290 -19.88 1.97 -20.81
N GLY A 291 -19.74 2.64 -19.63
CA GLY A 291 -18.64 2.40 -18.69
C GLY A 291 -17.43 3.35 -18.84
N TYR A 292 -17.50 4.36 -19.72
CA TYR A 292 -16.41 5.34 -19.87
C TYR A 292 -16.13 6.16 -18.58
N ASP A 293 -17.17 6.41 -17.77
CA ASP A 293 -17.06 7.16 -16.51
C ASP A 293 -16.80 6.27 -15.28
N ASP A 294 -16.79 4.94 -15.43
CA ASP A 294 -16.49 4.04 -14.34
C ASP A 294 -15.01 4.17 -13.93
N ASN A 295 -14.79 4.82 -12.77
CA ASN A 295 -13.46 5.02 -12.18
C ASN A 295 -12.87 3.75 -11.53
N LYS A 296 -13.55 2.59 -11.64
CA LYS A 296 -13.06 1.30 -11.13
C LYS A 296 -12.18 0.57 -12.15
N ASN A 297 -11.14 1.24 -12.64
CA ASN A 297 -10.18 0.63 -13.53
C ASN A 297 -8.89 0.30 -12.76
N ILE A 298 -8.31 -0.86 -13.04
CA ILE A 298 -7.08 -1.33 -12.42
C ILE A 298 -5.93 -0.32 -12.57
N LEU A 299 -5.86 0.39 -13.70
CA LEU A 299 -4.85 1.42 -13.92
C LEU A 299 -5.03 2.64 -13.02
N GLU A 300 -6.27 3.01 -12.68
CA GLU A 300 -6.54 4.08 -11.72
C GLU A 300 -6.22 3.60 -10.28
N GLU A 301 -6.42 2.33 -9.98
CA GLU A 301 -6.03 1.75 -8.68
C GLU A 301 -4.50 1.78 -8.52
N ILE A 302 -3.74 1.35 -9.54
CA ILE A 302 -2.27 1.42 -9.55
C ILE A 302 -1.78 2.87 -9.45
N ARG A 303 -2.44 3.80 -10.13
CA ARG A 303 -2.11 5.23 -10.04
C ARG A 303 -2.31 5.78 -8.63
N ASN A 304 -3.36 5.34 -7.95
CA ASN A 304 -3.65 5.74 -6.56
C ASN A 304 -2.75 5.02 -5.55
N LYS A 305 -2.22 3.83 -5.91
CA LYS A 305 -1.34 3.00 -5.10
C LYS A 305 -0.04 2.71 -5.86
N PRO A 306 0.82 3.71 -6.08
CA PRO A 306 2.00 3.55 -6.95
C PRO A 306 3.04 2.58 -6.39
N ASN A 307 3.05 2.35 -5.07
CA ASN A 307 3.89 1.36 -4.40
C ASN A 307 3.03 0.14 -4.05
N SER A 308 2.76 -0.71 -5.02
CA SER A 308 1.87 -1.86 -4.87
C SER A 308 2.49 -3.14 -5.42
N VAL A 309 1.92 -4.27 -5.03
CA VAL A 309 2.16 -5.56 -5.68
C VAL A 309 0.96 -5.87 -6.56
N LEU A 310 1.20 -6.04 -7.85
CA LEU A 310 0.19 -6.47 -8.82
C LEU A 310 0.30 -7.98 -9.01
N LEU A 311 -0.67 -8.74 -8.50
CA LEU A 311 -0.76 -10.17 -8.66
C LEU A 311 -1.66 -10.53 -9.84
N LEU A 312 -1.07 -11.09 -10.89
CA LEU A 312 -1.76 -11.65 -12.05
C LEU A 312 -1.88 -13.18 -11.86
N ASP A 313 -3.03 -13.61 -11.34
CA ASP A 313 -3.25 -15.02 -11.01
C ASP A 313 -3.69 -15.78 -12.27
N GLU A 314 -3.04 -16.93 -12.55
CA GLU A 314 -3.28 -17.78 -13.72
C GLU A 314 -3.09 -17.06 -15.09
N ILE A 315 -1.91 -16.40 -15.27
CA ILE A 315 -1.59 -15.64 -16.50
C ILE A 315 -1.76 -16.45 -17.80
N ASP A 316 -1.64 -17.78 -17.70
CA ASP A 316 -1.87 -18.71 -18.80
C ASP A 316 -3.34 -18.76 -19.28
N LYS A 317 -4.29 -18.23 -18.54
CA LYS A 317 -5.70 -18.13 -18.95
C LYS A 317 -6.02 -16.83 -19.69
N ALA A 318 -5.12 -15.86 -19.65
CA ALA A 318 -5.33 -14.56 -20.28
C ALA A 318 -5.35 -14.64 -21.82
N HIS A 319 -6.16 -13.76 -22.44
CA HIS A 319 -6.12 -13.61 -23.90
C HIS A 319 -4.76 -13.09 -24.38
N PRO A 320 -4.23 -13.51 -25.52
CA PRO A 320 -2.94 -13.05 -26.06
C PRO A 320 -2.79 -11.52 -26.12
N ASN A 321 -3.86 -10.79 -26.42
CA ASN A 321 -3.82 -9.31 -26.43
C ASN A 321 -3.56 -8.73 -25.04
N VAL A 322 -4.04 -9.37 -23.97
CA VAL A 322 -3.79 -8.97 -22.59
C VAL A 322 -2.34 -9.26 -22.21
N ILE A 323 -1.80 -10.41 -22.63
CA ILE A 323 -0.38 -10.75 -22.44
C ILE A 323 0.52 -9.71 -23.15
N ASN A 324 0.17 -9.31 -24.38
CA ASN A 324 0.89 -8.27 -25.10
C ASN A 324 0.83 -6.90 -24.41
N LEU A 325 -0.28 -6.58 -23.76
CA LEU A 325 -0.40 -5.36 -22.95
C LEU A 325 0.57 -5.39 -21.78
N PHE A 326 0.64 -6.49 -21.04
CA PHE A 326 1.59 -6.65 -19.96
C PHE A 326 3.03 -6.69 -20.45
N TYR A 327 3.30 -7.26 -21.62
CA TYR A 327 4.63 -7.16 -22.25
C TYR A 327 5.06 -5.70 -22.41
N GLN A 328 4.19 -4.84 -22.92
CA GLN A 328 4.48 -3.41 -23.05
C GLN A 328 4.74 -2.75 -21.70
N ILE A 329 3.92 -3.07 -20.68
CA ILE A 329 4.10 -2.56 -19.32
C ILE A 329 5.47 -2.98 -18.76
N LEU A 330 5.86 -4.24 -18.92
CA LEU A 330 7.14 -4.76 -18.42
C LEU A 330 8.33 -4.14 -19.16
N GLU A 331 8.17 -3.77 -20.45
CA GLU A 331 9.23 -3.17 -21.25
C GLU A 331 9.41 -1.68 -20.97
N GLU A 332 8.32 -0.91 -21.00
CA GLU A 332 8.35 0.55 -20.89
C GLU A 332 8.22 1.07 -19.44
N GLY A 333 7.78 0.23 -18.49
CA GLY A 333 7.48 0.63 -17.12
C GLY A 333 6.28 1.57 -16.99
N LYS A 334 5.51 1.78 -18.07
CA LYS A 334 4.37 2.69 -18.12
C LYS A 334 3.38 2.34 -19.21
N ILE A 335 2.15 2.82 -19.07
CA ILE A 335 1.11 2.68 -20.07
C ILE A 335 0.17 3.87 -20.06
N LYS A 336 -0.50 4.15 -21.19
CA LYS A 336 -1.55 5.18 -21.26
C LYS A 336 -2.92 4.52 -21.19
N ASN A 337 -3.79 5.02 -20.32
CA ASN A 337 -5.18 4.61 -20.28
C ASN A 337 -5.98 5.22 -21.47
N SER A 338 -7.24 4.80 -21.63
CA SER A 338 -8.15 5.31 -22.68
C SER A 338 -8.38 6.83 -22.64
N LYS A 339 -8.17 7.46 -21.48
CA LYS A 339 -8.23 8.92 -21.29
C LYS A 339 -6.92 9.63 -21.64
N GLY A 340 -5.90 8.91 -22.15
CA GLY A 340 -4.58 9.44 -22.51
C GLY A 340 -3.67 9.74 -21.32
N ARG A 341 -4.05 9.36 -20.10
CA ARG A 341 -3.24 9.55 -18.90
C ARG A 341 -2.19 8.46 -18.80
N GLU A 342 -0.96 8.86 -18.48
CA GLU A 342 0.15 7.95 -18.25
C GLU A 342 0.06 7.37 -16.85
N VAL A 343 0.17 6.04 -16.74
CA VAL A 343 0.25 5.28 -15.48
C VAL A 343 1.62 4.62 -15.44
N ARG A 344 2.36 4.85 -14.38
CA ARG A 344 3.73 4.35 -14.18
C ARG A 344 3.74 3.14 -13.27
N PHE A 345 4.61 2.17 -13.58
CA PHE A 345 4.77 0.92 -12.85
C PHE A 345 6.17 0.77 -12.21
N ASN A 346 6.98 1.82 -12.20
CA ASN A 346 8.38 1.76 -11.75
C ASN A 346 8.55 1.19 -10.33
N ASN A 347 7.57 1.42 -9.45
CA ASN A 347 7.58 0.91 -8.09
C ASN A 347 6.56 -0.22 -7.84
N VAL A 348 5.98 -0.74 -8.91
CA VAL A 348 5.06 -1.88 -8.84
C VAL A 348 5.85 -3.17 -9.02
N VAL A 349 5.66 -4.12 -8.10
CA VAL A 349 6.16 -5.48 -8.26
C VAL A 349 5.07 -6.31 -8.91
N VAL A 350 5.31 -6.77 -10.14
CA VAL A 350 4.35 -7.61 -10.87
C VAL A 350 4.66 -9.06 -10.59
N ILE A 351 3.75 -9.78 -9.96
CA ILE A 351 3.84 -11.21 -9.71
C ILE A 351 2.80 -11.92 -10.57
N MET A 352 3.26 -12.83 -11.40
CA MET A 352 2.41 -13.66 -12.24
C MET A 352 2.44 -15.09 -11.73
N THR A 353 1.30 -15.81 -11.75
CA THR A 353 1.26 -17.23 -11.45
C THR A 353 0.85 -18.03 -12.68
N SER A 354 1.43 -19.21 -12.85
CA SER A 354 1.10 -20.12 -13.95
C SER A 354 1.21 -21.58 -13.54
N ASN A 355 0.42 -22.44 -14.20
CA ASN A 355 0.46 -23.90 -14.04
C ASN A 355 1.14 -24.58 -15.24
N ILE A 356 1.61 -23.84 -16.24
CA ILE A 356 2.24 -24.38 -17.44
C ILE A 356 3.42 -25.28 -17.09
N GLY A 357 3.52 -26.40 -17.80
CA GLY A 357 4.57 -27.39 -17.57
C GLY A 357 4.29 -28.39 -16.44
N PHE A 358 3.23 -28.16 -15.65
CA PHE A 358 2.79 -29.04 -14.56
C PHE A 358 1.42 -29.67 -14.81
N GLU A 359 0.81 -29.42 -15.96
CA GLU A 359 -0.41 -30.09 -16.39
C GLU A 359 -0.16 -31.60 -16.58
N LYS A 360 -1.22 -32.41 -16.37
CA LYS A 360 -1.17 -33.87 -16.40
C LYS A 360 -0.62 -34.39 -17.74
N ASN A 361 0.64 -34.68 -17.82
CA ASN A 361 1.19 -35.51 -18.89
C ASN A 361 2.22 -36.50 -18.34
N GLY A 362 1.79 -37.78 -18.24
CA GLY A 362 2.68 -38.92 -18.11
C GLY A 362 2.94 -39.39 -16.70
N ILE A 363 2.64 -40.62 -16.46
CA ILE A 363 3.08 -41.47 -15.34
C ILE A 363 4.62 -41.49 -15.37
N GLY A 364 5.27 -40.66 -14.57
CA GLY A 364 6.71 -40.64 -14.43
C GLY A 364 7.15 -39.66 -13.33
N PHE A 365 7.77 -40.20 -12.27
CA PHE A 365 8.29 -39.49 -11.09
C PHE A 365 9.57 -38.69 -11.36
N ASN A 366 9.72 -38.02 -12.50
CA ASN A 366 10.91 -37.22 -12.73
C ASN A 366 10.69 -35.81 -12.20
N LYS A 367 11.53 -35.39 -11.23
CA LYS A 367 11.70 -33.97 -10.88
C LYS A 367 11.94 -33.20 -12.18
N LYS A 368 11.00 -32.32 -12.52
CA LYS A 368 11.17 -31.46 -13.68
C LYS A 368 12.34 -30.52 -13.40
N THR A 369 13.32 -30.51 -14.28
CA THR A 369 14.43 -29.57 -14.22
C THR A 369 13.94 -28.20 -14.66
N ASP A 370 14.53 -27.13 -14.13
CA ASP A 370 14.18 -25.75 -14.50
C ASP A 370 14.21 -25.53 -16.01
N SER A 371 15.12 -26.20 -16.70
CA SER A 371 15.23 -26.17 -18.16
C SER A 371 14.00 -26.74 -18.87
N SER A 372 13.37 -27.79 -18.32
CA SER A 372 12.16 -28.38 -18.90
C SER A 372 10.92 -27.49 -18.69
N VAL A 373 10.85 -26.77 -17.57
CA VAL A 373 9.80 -25.81 -17.28
C VAL A 373 9.92 -24.62 -18.22
N ILE A 374 11.13 -24.07 -18.37
CA ILE A 374 11.39 -22.95 -19.29
C ILE A 374 11.06 -23.34 -20.75
N SER A 375 11.34 -24.57 -21.16
CA SER A 375 10.98 -25.04 -22.52
C SER A 375 9.45 -25.09 -22.71
N SER A 376 8.71 -25.53 -21.70
CA SER A 376 7.24 -25.54 -21.71
C SER A 376 6.66 -24.12 -21.77
N LEU A 377 7.23 -23.19 -21.02
CA LEU A 377 6.84 -21.76 -21.06
C LEU A 377 7.08 -21.13 -22.44
N LYS A 378 8.22 -21.46 -23.09
CA LYS A 378 8.52 -20.98 -24.45
C LYS A 378 7.57 -21.54 -25.52
N GLY A 379 6.97 -22.71 -25.25
CA GLY A 379 5.93 -23.26 -26.11
C GLY A 379 4.58 -22.55 -26.01
N TYR A 380 4.34 -21.85 -24.90
CA TYR A 380 3.07 -21.17 -24.63
C TYR A 380 3.17 -19.66 -24.79
N PHE A 381 4.17 -19.03 -24.21
CA PHE A 381 4.40 -17.60 -24.28
C PHE A 381 5.44 -17.24 -25.35
N ASN A 382 5.28 -16.07 -25.95
CA ASN A 382 6.31 -15.52 -26.84
C ASN A 382 7.65 -15.38 -26.08
N THR A 383 8.74 -15.79 -26.73
CA THR A 383 10.10 -15.68 -26.19
C THR A 383 10.43 -14.26 -25.72
N ALA A 384 9.92 -13.23 -26.44
CA ALA A 384 10.10 -11.84 -26.06
C ALA A 384 9.50 -11.52 -24.69
N PHE A 385 8.29 -12.04 -24.38
CA PHE A 385 7.63 -11.88 -23.10
C PHE A 385 8.42 -12.54 -21.96
N ILE A 386 8.89 -13.79 -22.18
CA ILE A 386 9.66 -14.52 -21.16
C ILE A 386 10.98 -13.80 -20.85
N ASN A 387 11.64 -13.23 -21.86
CA ASN A 387 12.90 -12.49 -21.68
C ASN A 387 12.72 -11.15 -20.92
N ARG A 388 11.48 -10.65 -20.74
CA ARG A 388 11.17 -9.45 -19.95
C ARG A 388 10.82 -9.77 -18.51
N ILE A 389 10.64 -11.04 -18.18
CA ILE A 389 10.43 -11.47 -16.80
C ILE A 389 11.79 -11.52 -16.11
N ASP A 390 11.94 -10.74 -15.03
CA ASP A 390 13.20 -10.64 -14.31
C ASP A 390 13.60 -11.95 -13.65
N ASN A 391 12.62 -12.69 -13.10
CA ASN A 391 12.88 -13.99 -12.48
C ASN A 391 11.69 -14.94 -12.60
N ILE A 392 12.03 -16.21 -12.85
CA ILE A 392 11.08 -17.34 -12.86
C ILE A 392 11.38 -18.19 -11.63
N ILE A 393 10.40 -18.29 -10.74
CA ILE A 393 10.50 -19.08 -9.51
C ILE A 393 9.67 -20.33 -9.67
N VAL A 394 10.34 -21.49 -9.66
CA VAL A 394 9.71 -22.79 -9.80
C VAL A 394 9.36 -23.32 -8.41
N PHE A 395 8.10 -23.67 -8.22
CA PHE A 395 7.59 -24.31 -7.01
C PHE A 395 7.67 -25.82 -7.16
N ASP A 396 8.36 -26.45 -6.24
CA ASP A 396 8.45 -27.89 -6.17
C ASP A 396 7.10 -28.50 -5.73
N ARG A 397 6.95 -29.80 -5.93
CA ARG A 397 5.83 -30.52 -5.32
C ARG A 397 6.10 -30.68 -3.83
N LEU A 398 5.07 -30.40 -3.03
CA LEU A 398 5.18 -30.60 -1.58
C LEU A 398 5.35 -32.12 -1.27
N ASP A 399 6.27 -32.38 -0.38
CA ASP A 399 6.49 -33.75 0.15
C ASP A 399 5.50 -34.03 1.31
N ASP A 400 5.42 -35.31 1.71
CA ASP A 400 4.50 -35.74 2.77
C ASP A 400 4.80 -35.07 4.11
N THR A 401 6.04 -34.69 4.38
CA THR A 401 6.47 -34.02 5.60
C THR A 401 5.93 -32.58 5.62
N SER A 402 6.04 -31.87 4.52
CA SER A 402 5.48 -30.52 4.34
C SER A 402 3.96 -30.54 4.42
N ILE A 403 3.30 -31.55 3.84
CA ILE A 403 1.84 -31.71 3.91
C ILE A 403 1.39 -31.89 5.36
N LYS A 404 2.04 -32.76 6.12
CA LYS A 404 1.76 -32.95 7.54
C LYS A 404 1.94 -31.66 8.35
N CYS A 405 3.00 -30.90 8.04
CA CYS A 405 3.25 -29.62 8.69
C CYS A 405 2.14 -28.57 8.37
N ILE A 406 1.67 -28.53 7.11
CA ILE A 406 0.54 -27.66 6.72
C ILE A 406 -0.72 -28.01 7.51
N ILE A 407 -1.04 -29.30 7.65
CA ILE A 407 -2.20 -29.78 8.40
C ILE A 407 -2.07 -29.37 9.88
N LYS A 408 -0.89 -29.56 10.51
CA LYS A 408 -0.63 -29.15 11.90
C LYS A 408 -0.82 -27.65 12.09
N LYS A 409 -0.27 -26.81 11.23
CA LYS A 409 -0.48 -25.34 11.28
C LYS A 409 -1.96 -24.97 11.12
N ARG A 410 -2.71 -25.73 10.31
CA ARG A 410 -4.14 -25.49 10.17
C ARG A 410 -4.90 -25.84 11.45
N PHE A 411 -4.51 -26.90 12.14
CA PHE A 411 -5.09 -27.25 13.44
C PHE A 411 -4.75 -26.23 14.53
N GLU A 412 -3.52 -25.70 14.55
CA GLU A 412 -3.14 -24.60 15.44
C GLU A 412 -4.03 -23.36 15.21
N TYR A 413 -4.23 -23.00 13.93
CA TYR A 413 -5.13 -21.88 13.58
C TYR A 413 -6.57 -22.11 14.06
N ILE A 414 -7.07 -23.36 13.97
CA ILE A 414 -8.41 -23.71 14.48
C ILE A 414 -8.47 -23.61 16.01
N ARG A 415 -7.45 -24.10 16.72
CA ARG A 415 -7.34 -23.95 18.18
C ARG A 415 -7.34 -22.50 18.61
N ASP A 416 -6.60 -21.66 17.91
CA ASP A 416 -6.55 -20.22 18.16
C ASP A 416 -7.88 -19.50 17.90
N LYS A 417 -8.64 -19.97 16.91
CA LYS A 417 -9.98 -19.44 16.61
C LYS A 417 -11.01 -19.75 17.69
N TYR A 418 -10.90 -20.91 18.33
CA TYR A 418 -11.82 -21.40 19.37
C TYR A 418 -11.13 -21.45 20.74
N LYS A 419 -10.54 -20.34 21.19
CA LYS A 419 -9.73 -20.25 22.44
C LYS A 419 -10.44 -20.68 23.72
N ASP A 420 -11.77 -20.61 23.76
CA ASP A 420 -12.58 -20.96 24.93
C ASP A 420 -12.85 -22.47 25.04
N ILE A 421 -12.39 -23.27 24.08
CA ILE A 421 -12.65 -24.70 23.98
C ILE A 421 -11.32 -25.44 23.84
N ASN A 422 -11.16 -26.50 24.63
CA ASN A 422 -10.00 -27.38 24.54
C ASN A 422 -10.23 -28.37 23.40
N ILE A 423 -9.48 -28.21 22.29
CA ILE A 423 -9.59 -29.06 21.10
C ILE A 423 -8.35 -29.95 21.04
N ASP A 424 -8.56 -31.24 21.24
CA ASP A 424 -7.52 -32.26 21.09
C ASP A 424 -7.76 -33.10 19.83
N ILE A 425 -6.77 -33.11 18.94
CA ILE A 425 -6.83 -33.81 17.66
C ILE A 425 -5.68 -34.82 17.64
N ASN A 426 -6.04 -36.08 17.48
CA ASN A 426 -5.07 -37.20 17.46
C ASN A 426 -4.20 -37.10 16.19
N ASP A 427 -2.91 -37.43 16.32
CA ASP A 427 -1.95 -37.48 15.17
C ASP A 427 -2.39 -38.43 14.08
N ASN A 428 -3.14 -39.50 14.40
CA ASN A 428 -3.70 -40.42 13.42
C ASN A 428 -4.61 -39.72 12.39
N VAL A 429 -5.32 -38.65 12.82
CA VAL A 429 -6.18 -37.87 11.95
C VAL A 429 -5.37 -37.19 10.85
N ILE A 430 -4.13 -36.81 11.13
CA ILE A 430 -3.22 -36.20 10.15
C ILE A 430 -2.92 -37.20 9.05
N ASP A 431 -2.58 -38.42 9.42
CA ASP A 431 -2.28 -39.49 8.45
C ASP A 431 -3.52 -39.90 7.62
N GLU A 432 -4.71 -39.88 8.24
CA GLU A 432 -5.98 -40.08 7.54
C GLU A 432 -6.26 -38.96 6.52
N ILE A 433 -5.98 -37.70 6.89
CA ILE A 433 -6.14 -36.55 5.96
C ILE A 433 -5.17 -36.70 4.79
N VAL A 434 -3.89 -37.00 5.05
CA VAL A 434 -2.87 -37.20 4.00
C VAL A 434 -3.31 -38.29 3.01
N ASN A 435 -3.77 -39.46 3.51
CA ASN A 435 -4.23 -40.54 2.68
C ASN A 435 -5.50 -40.22 1.89
N LYS A 436 -6.44 -39.45 2.47
CA LYS A 436 -7.72 -39.06 1.84
C LYS A 436 -7.57 -37.92 0.85
N CYS A 437 -6.51 -37.14 0.98
CA CYS A 437 -6.34 -35.88 0.28
C CYS A 437 -6.04 -36.04 -1.21
N GLU A 438 -5.47 -37.21 -1.63
CA GLU A 438 -4.95 -37.39 -3.00
C GLU A 438 -4.20 -36.11 -3.45
N PHE A 439 -3.29 -35.66 -2.63
CA PHE A 439 -2.63 -34.33 -2.71
C PHE A 439 -1.97 -34.13 -4.07
N TYR A 440 -1.44 -35.17 -4.67
CA TYR A 440 -0.76 -35.11 -5.96
C TYR A 440 -1.67 -34.69 -7.12
N GLU A 441 -3.00 -34.82 -6.94
CA GLU A 441 -3.97 -34.39 -7.96
C GLU A 441 -4.58 -33.01 -7.70
N PHE A 442 -4.84 -32.69 -6.43
CA PHE A 442 -5.69 -31.54 -6.05
C PHE A 442 -4.99 -30.49 -5.20
N GLY A 443 -3.75 -30.73 -4.75
CA GLY A 443 -2.97 -29.80 -3.94
C GLY A 443 -3.58 -29.44 -2.57
N ALA A 444 -3.02 -28.42 -1.90
CA ALA A 444 -3.40 -28.02 -0.54
C ALA A 444 -4.87 -27.53 -0.40
N ARG A 445 -5.51 -27.11 -1.49
CA ARG A 445 -6.93 -26.70 -1.44
C ARG A 445 -7.87 -27.81 -0.99
N ARG A 446 -7.51 -29.07 -1.26
CA ARG A 446 -8.31 -30.23 -0.81
C ARG A 446 -8.17 -30.48 0.69
N ILE A 447 -7.00 -30.20 1.25
CA ILE A 447 -6.77 -30.26 2.72
C ILE A 447 -7.76 -29.34 3.42
N ASP A 448 -7.84 -28.07 3.02
CA ASP A 448 -8.77 -27.10 3.60
C ASP A 448 -10.23 -27.58 3.50
N LYS A 449 -10.62 -28.17 2.37
CA LYS A 449 -11.97 -28.72 2.20
C LYS A 449 -12.25 -29.90 3.13
N ILE A 450 -11.29 -30.81 3.31
CA ILE A 450 -11.44 -31.98 4.20
C ILE A 450 -11.51 -31.49 5.65
N ILE A 451 -10.59 -30.61 6.05
CA ILE A 451 -10.57 -30.06 7.41
C ILE A 451 -11.87 -29.31 7.71
N SER A 452 -12.32 -28.44 6.80
CA SER A 452 -13.55 -27.68 7.02
C SER A 452 -14.79 -28.58 7.09
N LYS A 453 -14.88 -29.61 6.25
CA LYS A 453 -16.04 -30.49 6.20
C LYS A 453 -16.05 -31.53 7.30
N ASP A 454 -14.90 -32.16 7.59
CA ASP A 454 -14.84 -33.34 8.44
C ASP A 454 -14.37 -33.01 9.87
N ILE A 455 -13.67 -31.87 10.09
CA ILE A 455 -13.13 -31.47 11.38
C ILE A 455 -13.87 -30.23 11.94
N GLU A 456 -13.91 -29.11 11.20
CA GLU A 456 -14.56 -27.89 11.69
C GLU A 456 -16.05 -28.11 11.99
N ASN A 457 -16.76 -28.95 11.20
CA ASN A 457 -18.17 -29.27 11.49
C ASN A 457 -18.34 -30.01 12.83
N VAL A 458 -17.43 -30.93 13.18
CA VAL A 458 -17.47 -31.63 14.47
C VAL A 458 -17.25 -30.65 15.62
N ILE A 459 -16.30 -29.71 15.45
CA ILE A 459 -16.03 -28.67 16.42
C ILE A 459 -17.26 -27.75 16.58
N ILE A 460 -17.85 -27.30 15.47
CA ILE A 460 -19.06 -26.45 15.49
C ILE A 460 -20.22 -27.16 16.19
N ASP A 461 -20.43 -28.45 15.90
CA ASP A 461 -21.48 -29.25 16.55
C ASP A 461 -21.24 -29.39 18.07
N GLY A 462 -19.96 -29.53 18.52
CA GLY A 462 -19.58 -29.52 19.93
C GLY A 462 -19.79 -28.15 20.58
N VAL A 463 -19.42 -27.06 19.91
CA VAL A 463 -19.68 -25.68 20.38
C VAL A 463 -21.16 -25.44 20.58
N ILE A 464 -22.01 -25.85 19.64
CA ILE A 464 -23.47 -25.69 19.72
C ILE A 464 -24.05 -26.49 20.90
N ARG A 465 -23.47 -27.65 21.23
CA ARG A 465 -23.86 -28.44 22.41
C ARG A 465 -23.37 -27.87 23.73
N GLY A 466 -22.42 -26.94 23.70
CA GLY A 466 -21.80 -26.36 24.88
C GLY A 466 -20.64 -27.18 25.46
N ASP A 467 -20.06 -28.08 24.67
CA ASP A 467 -18.93 -28.93 25.09
C ASP A 467 -17.67 -28.04 25.27
N LYS A 468 -16.97 -28.21 26.40
CA LYS A 468 -15.72 -27.49 26.69
C LYS A 468 -14.48 -28.23 26.21
N ASP A 469 -14.58 -29.56 26.06
CA ASP A 469 -13.50 -30.43 25.60
C ASP A 469 -14.02 -31.22 24.39
N ILE A 470 -13.29 -31.12 23.25
CA ILE A 470 -13.66 -31.79 22.03
C ILE A 470 -12.46 -32.66 21.59
N TYR A 471 -12.68 -33.98 21.53
CA TYR A 471 -11.68 -34.95 21.10
C TYR A 471 -12.01 -35.45 19.71
N ILE A 472 -11.01 -35.46 18.82
CA ILE A 472 -11.14 -35.93 17.42
C ILE A 472 -10.11 -37.02 17.17
N ASP A 473 -10.57 -38.28 17.15
CA ASP A 473 -9.72 -39.45 16.99
C ASP A 473 -9.66 -39.98 15.55
N SER A 474 -10.68 -39.68 14.73
CA SER A 474 -10.75 -40.10 13.33
C SER A 474 -11.64 -39.21 12.50
N ILE A 475 -11.43 -39.21 11.17
CA ILE A 475 -12.31 -38.49 10.23
C ILE A 475 -13.64 -39.23 10.14
N VAL A 476 -14.73 -38.56 10.55
CA VAL A 476 -16.08 -39.14 10.54
C VAL A 476 -16.47 -39.57 9.14
N LYS A 477 -16.55 -40.88 8.92
CA LYS A 477 -17.25 -41.43 7.76
C LYS A 477 -18.74 -41.23 7.97
N LYS A 478 -19.35 -40.23 7.34
CA LYS A 478 -20.80 -40.24 7.14
C LYS A 478 -21.09 -41.45 6.23
N ASN A 479 -21.53 -42.55 6.83
CA ASN A 479 -22.24 -43.57 6.06
C ASN A 479 -23.48 -42.88 5.49
N ILE A 480 -23.44 -42.63 4.20
CA ILE A 480 -24.64 -42.35 3.41
C ILE A 480 -25.39 -43.67 3.37
N THR A 481 -26.21 -43.93 4.37
CA THR A 481 -27.26 -44.91 4.24
C THR A 481 -28.34 -44.26 3.39
N SER A 482 -28.49 -44.82 2.20
CA SER A 482 -29.49 -44.69 1.13
C SER A 482 -30.78 -43.98 1.52
#